data_c12ed4f2304df794ee701a8cd6089894
#
_entry.id   c12ed4f2304df794ee701a8cd6089894
#
_cell.length_a   1.000
_cell.length_b   1.000
_cell.length_c   1.000
_cell.angle_alpha   90.00
_cell.angle_beta   90.00
_cell.angle_gamma   90.00
#
_symmetry.space_group_name_H-M   'P 1'
#
loop_
_entity.id
_entity.type
_entity.pdbx_description
1 polymer ?
#
loop_
_entity_poly.entity_id
_entity_poly.type
_entity_poly.pdbx_seq_one_letter_code
_entity_poly.pdbx_strand_id
1 'polypeptide(L)'
;MLTIHPKPGLRSWHPPIVANLQATSSLPFKTRLFLAAKTTNMLNENNETERSSAGKIKRLVLSEEGRTKLNSYPDREFYSYPRFVTHVDDGFISTLTDLYQEKLRPGSEILDLMSSWVSHLPNQAVYKRIVGHGLNAQELARNPRLDYFFVKDLNQDQKLELESSSFDAVLCTVSVQYLQQPEKVFAEVFRVLRPGGAFIVSFSNRLFYEKAIGAWRDGTGYSRVQLVVQYFQCVEGFTQPEIIRKVPAAAVDPQQEKSPFGWIMRLLGLVSGSDPFYAVVAYKNFKPVYE
;
A
#
# COMPACT_ATOMS: atom_id res chain seq x y z
N MET A 1 -16.37 12.63 -0.49
CA MET A 1 -16.21 13.01 -1.91
C MET A 1 -14.74 12.91 -2.24
N LEU A 2 -14.34 11.89 -3.02
CA LEU A 2 -12.95 11.73 -3.44
C LEU A 2 -12.63 12.74 -4.53
N THR A 3 -11.65 13.58 -4.29
CA THR A 3 -11.14 14.49 -5.32
C THR A 3 -9.95 13.82 -5.98
N ILE A 4 -10.14 13.33 -7.22
CA ILE A 4 -9.04 12.83 -8.05
C ILE A 4 -8.42 14.02 -8.77
N HIS A 5 -7.14 14.28 -8.54
CA HIS A 5 -6.41 15.39 -9.14
C HIS A 5 -5.52 14.88 -10.29
N PRO A 6 -5.76 15.26 -11.55
CA PRO A 6 -4.82 15.03 -12.65
C PRO A 6 -3.63 15.98 -12.53
N LYS A 7 -2.46 15.53 -12.96
CA LYS A 7 -1.30 16.43 -13.09
C LYS A 7 -1.48 17.41 -14.25
N PRO A 8 -0.96 18.64 -14.16
CA PRO A 8 -1.01 19.59 -15.27
C PRO A 8 -0.27 19.02 -16.49
N GLY A 9 -0.98 18.95 -17.64
CA GLY A 9 -0.41 18.54 -18.93
C GLY A 9 -0.89 17.19 -19.48
N LEU A 10 -1.71 16.40 -18.76
CA LEU A 10 -2.27 15.14 -19.24
C LEU A 10 -3.77 15.25 -19.51
N ARG A 11 -4.26 14.51 -20.52
CA ARG A 11 -5.66 14.53 -20.96
C ARG A 11 -6.61 14.16 -19.83
N SER A 12 -7.74 14.83 -19.77
CA SER A 12 -8.79 14.62 -18.78
C SER A 12 -9.33 13.17 -18.81
N TRP A 13 -9.25 12.50 -17.66
CA TRP A 13 -9.93 11.23 -17.45
C TRP A 13 -11.36 11.55 -16.95
N HIS A 14 -12.36 11.00 -17.64
CA HIS A 14 -13.73 11.01 -17.16
C HIS A 14 -14.06 9.60 -16.64
N PRO A 15 -14.47 9.46 -15.37
CA PRO A 15 -15.04 8.20 -14.91
C PRO A 15 -16.34 7.92 -15.70
N PRO A 16 -16.73 6.65 -15.89
CA PRO A 16 -17.99 6.32 -16.53
C PRO A 16 -19.15 7.02 -15.82
N ILE A 17 -19.97 7.71 -16.60
CA ILE A 17 -21.12 8.49 -16.14
C ILE A 17 -22.09 7.53 -15.46
N VAL A 18 -22.27 7.68 -14.15
CA VAL A 18 -23.43 7.11 -13.47
C VAL A 18 -24.65 7.82 -14.04
N ALA A 19 -25.45 7.11 -14.82
CA ALA A 19 -26.64 7.65 -15.44
C ALA A 19 -27.57 8.24 -14.37
N ASN A 20 -27.80 9.53 -14.46
CA ASN A 20 -28.70 10.26 -13.59
C ASN A 20 -30.14 9.85 -13.95
N LEU A 21 -30.75 8.98 -13.16
CA LEU A 21 -32.15 8.57 -13.28
C LEU A 21 -33.07 9.69 -12.79
N GLN A 22 -33.16 10.77 -13.53
CA GLN A 22 -34.22 11.75 -13.43
C GLN A 22 -35.10 11.70 -14.68
N ALA A 23 -35.98 10.71 -14.77
CA ALA A 23 -37.17 10.73 -15.64
C ALA A 23 -38.10 9.56 -15.33
N THR A 24 -38.87 9.62 -14.26
CA THR A 24 -39.96 8.63 -14.03
C THR A 24 -41.26 9.28 -13.52
N SER A 25 -41.55 10.53 -13.91
CA SER A 25 -42.80 11.18 -13.48
C SER A 25 -44.07 10.79 -14.26
N SER A 26 -43.98 9.95 -15.28
CA SER A 26 -45.11 9.61 -16.18
C SER A 26 -45.57 8.15 -16.21
N LEU A 27 -45.07 7.28 -15.32
CA LEU A 27 -45.49 5.85 -15.29
C LEU A 27 -46.51 5.56 -14.20
N PRO A 28 -47.50 4.64 -14.43
CA PRO A 28 -48.48 4.27 -13.44
C PRO A 28 -47.85 3.59 -12.21
N PHE A 29 -48.49 3.83 -11.04
CA PHE A 29 -47.96 3.44 -9.71
C PHE A 29 -47.51 1.97 -9.58
N LYS A 30 -48.22 1.01 -10.21
CA LYS A 30 -47.83 -0.41 -10.20
C LYS A 30 -46.52 -0.69 -10.94
N THR A 31 -46.24 0.04 -12.02
CA THR A 31 -44.99 -0.11 -12.80
C THR A 31 -43.81 0.50 -12.07
N ARG A 32 -44.06 1.56 -11.29
CA ARG A 32 -43.01 2.17 -10.44
C ARG A 32 -42.52 1.23 -9.33
N LEU A 33 -43.45 0.47 -8.71
CA LEU A 33 -43.07 -0.51 -7.68
C LEU A 33 -42.20 -1.65 -8.24
N PHE A 34 -42.54 -2.11 -9.45
CA PHE A 34 -41.80 -3.21 -10.08
C PHE A 34 -40.40 -2.78 -10.55
N LEU A 35 -40.28 -1.55 -11.06
CA LEU A 35 -38.96 -0.99 -11.41
C LEU A 35 -38.10 -0.72 -10.18
N ALA A 36 -38.70 -0.18 -9.11
CA ALA A 36 -37.99 0.07 -7.86
C ALA A 36 -37.48 -1.22 -7.21
N ALA A 37 -38.32 -2.28 -7.19
CA ALA A 37 -37.95 -3.60 -6.67
C ALA A 37 -36.80 -4.23 -7.51
N LYS A 38 -36.87 -4.10 -8.83
CA LYS A 38 -35.82 -4.63 -9.73
C LYS A 38 -34.51 -3.86 -9.62
N THR A 39 -34.58 -2.54 -9.45
CA THR A 39 -33.39 -1.69 -9.23
C THR A 39 -32.77 -1.96 -7.86
N THR A 40 -33.58 -2.16 -6.82
CA THR A 40 -33.09 -2.50 -5.47
C THR A 40 -32.44 -3.89 -5.44
N ASN A 41 -33.01 -4.87 -6.14
CA ASN A 41 -32.40 -6.20 -6.26
C ASN A 41 -31.08 -6.13 -7.06
N MET A 42 -31.03 -5.40 -8.17
CA MET A 42 -29.78 -5.23 -8.92
C MET A 42 -28.70 -4.49 -8.11
N LEU A 43 -29.07 -3.49 -7.31
CA LEU A 43 -28.13 -2.79 -6.41
C LEU A 43 -27.67 -3.70 -5.27
N ASN A 44 -28.54 -4.58 -4.75
CA ASN A 44 -28.16 -5.55 -3.74
C ASN A 44 -27.28 -6.68 -4.32
N GLU A 45 -27.61 -7.20 -5.49
CA GLU A 45 -26.80 -8.21 -6.18
C GLU A 45 -25.42 -7.65 -6.55
N ASN A 46 -25.33 -6.39 -7.04
CA ASN A 46 -24.05 -5.74 -7.31
C ASN A 46 -23.22 -5.49 -6.03
N ASN A 47 -23.86 -5.11 -4.92
CA ASN A 47 -23.20 -4.97 -3.63
C ASN A 47 -22.75 -6.31 -3.03
N GLU A 48 -23.49 -7.39 -3.24
CA GLU A 48 -23.09 -8.73 -2.81
C GLU A 48 -21.98 -9.30 -3.71
N THR A 49 -22.03 -9.05 -5.02
CA THR A 49 -20.97 -9.45 -5.96
C THR A 49 -19.67 -8.66 -5.71
N GLU A 50 -19.75 -7.36 -5.42
CA GLU A 50 -18.59 -6.57 -5.01
C GLU A 50 -18.02 -7.02 -3.65
N ARG A 51 -18.86 -7.41 -2.69
CA ARG A 51 -18.42 -7.99 -1.41
C ARG A 51 -17.76 -9.36 -1.57
N SER A 52 -18.16 -10.14 -2.55
CA SER A 52 -17.57 -11.46 -2.84
C SER A 52 -16.23 -11.38 -3.58
N SER A 53 -15.91 -10.25 -4.22
CA SER A 53 -14.65 -10.06 -4.94
C SER A 53 -13.48 -9.57 -4.07
N ALA A 54 -13.75 -9.00 -2.88
CA ALA A 54 -12.73 -8.70 -1.89
C ALA A 54 -12.16 -10.02 -1.34
N GLY A 55 -10.87 -10.04 -1.04
CA GLY A 55 -10.24 -11.20 -0.40
C GLY A 55 -10.94 -11.56 0.90
N LYS A 56 -11.40 -12.80 1.04
CA LYS A 56 -12.05 -13.26 2.27
C LYS A 56 -11.04 -13.30 3.41
N ILE A 57 -11.33 -12.56 4.48
CA ILE A 57 -10.50 -12.56 5.69
C ILE A 57 -10.83 -13.82 6.50
N LYS A 58 -9.86 -14.73 6.64
CA LYS A 58 -9.99 -15.99 7.38
C LYS A 58 -9.92 -15.81 8.89
N ARG A 59 -9.10 -14.84 9.35
CA ARG A 59 -8.88 -14.53 10.77
C ARG A 59 -8.34 -13.11 10.92
N LEU A 60 -8.56 -12.50 12.07
CA LEU A 60 -7.85 -11.28 12.46
C LEU A 60 -6.44 -11.65 12.96
N VAL A 61 -5.46 -10.84 12.60
CA VAL A 61 -4.05 -11.02 12.98
C VAL A 61 -3.73 -10.23 14.24
N LEU A 62 -4.24 -8.99 14.28
CA LEU A 62 -3.98 -8.07 15.38
C LEU A 62 -5.06 -8.16 16.47
N SER A 63 -4.63 -8.15 17.74
CA SER A 63 -5.48 -7.82 18.86
C SER A 63 -5.84 -6.33 18.87
N GLU A 64 -6.85 -5.92 19.62
CA GLU A 64 -7.21 -4.51 19.77
C GLU A 64 -6.04 -3.68 20.31
N GLU A 65 -5.31 -4.20 21.29
CA GLU A 65 -4.09 -3.56 21.81
C GLU A 65 -3.00 -3.41 20.74
N GLY A 66 -2.79 -4.45 19.94
CA GLY A 66 -1.82 -4.44 18.85
C GLY A 66 -2.10 -3.37 17.79
N ARG A 67 -3.37 -2.93 17.64
CA ARG A 67 -3.80 -1.87 16.71
C ARG A 67 -3.56 -0.46 17.23
N THR A 68 -3.28 -0.29 18.53
CA THR A 68 -3.18 1.03 19.15
C THR A 68 -1.93 1.78 18.71
N LYS A 69 -2.04 3.10 18.64
CA LYS A 69 -0.93 4.05 18.43
C LYS A 69 -0.70 4.84 19.72
N LEU A 70 0.52 5.25 20.00
CA LEU A 70 0.82 6.14 21.12
C LEU A 70 0.23 7.54 20.88
N ASN A 71 0.42 8.04 19.67
CA ASN A 71 -0.18 9.28 19.24
C ASN A 71 -1.51 9.00 18.55
N SER A 72 -2.61 9.26 19.24
CA SER A 72 -3.99 9.06 18.78
C SER A 72 -4.53 10.22 17.93
N TYR A 73 -3.77 11.31 17.73
CA TYR A 73 -4.17 12.37 16.82
C TYR A 73 -4.44 11.81 15.42
N PRO A 74 -5.45 12.34 14.71
CA PRO A 74 -5.75 11.90 13.35
C PRO A 74 -4.51 11.88 12.46
N ASP A 75 -4.30 10.79 11.72
CA ASP A 75 -3.13 10.67 10.85
C ASP A 75 -3.11 11.79 9.79
N ARG A 76 -4.27 12.22 9.32
CA ARG A 76 -4.42 13.33 8.37
C ARG A 76 -3.83 14.64 8.88
N GLU A 77 -3.92 14.90 10.17
CA GLU A 77 -3.33 16.09 10.80
C GLU A 77 -1.82 15.94 10.95
N PHE A 78 -1.35 14.76 11.40
CA PHE A 78 0.07 14.48 11.53
C PHE A 78 0.81 14.58 10.18
N TYR A 79 0.18 14.16 9.09
CA TYR A 79 0.74 14.23 7.72
C TYR A 79 0.29 15.49 6.96
N SER A 80 -0.28 16.51 7.60
CA SER A 80 -0.72 17.76 6.93
C SER A 80 0.44 18.56 6.35
N TYR A 81 1.61 18.56 7.00
CA TYR A 81 2.82 19.21 6.49
C TYR A 81 3.61 18.26 5.60
N PRO A 82 3.93 18.65 4.35
CA PRO A 82 4.67 17.83 3.43
C PRO A 82 6.12 17.62 3.90
N ARG A 83 6.62 16.39 3.76
CA ARG A 83 7.98 15.98 4.09
C ARG A 83 8.68 15.49 2.84
N PHE A 84 9.46 16.37 2.20
CA PHE A 84 10.21 16.04 0.98
C PHE A 84 11.60 15.45 1.33
N VAL A 85 11.59 14.41 2.14
CA VAL A 85 12.79 13.67 2.56
C VAL A 85 12.61 12.19 2.24
N THR A 86 13.70 11.50 1.95
CA THR A 86 13.71 10.05 1.90
C THR A 86 13.77 9.52 3.34
N HIS A 87 12.92 8.56 3.66
CA HIS A 87 12.85 8.01 5.02
C HIS A 87 13.79 6.82 5.22
N VAL A 88 14.53 6.45 4.19
CA VAL A 88 15.51 5.35 4.15
C VAL A 88 16.75 5.78 3.39
N ASP A 89 17.86 5.07 3.58
CA ASP A 89 19.11 5.38 2.93
C ASP A 89 19.21 4.90 1.47
N ASP A 90 20.26 5.32 0.77
CA ASP A 90 20.49 5.00 -0.64
C ASP A 90 20.68 3.49 -0.87
N GLY A 91 21.22 2.75 0.10
CA GLY A 91 21.40 1.30 0.04
C GLY A 91 20.05 0.58 0.03
N PHE A 92 19.11 1.03 0.88
CA PHE A 92 17.74 0.54 0.86
C PHE A 92 17.05 0.89 -0.46
N ILE A 93 17.15 2.14 -0.92
CA ILE A 93 16.53 2.62 -2.17
C ILE A 93 17.03 1.82 -3.37
N SER A 94 18.35 1.60 -3.48
CA SER A 94 18.93 0.79 -4.55
C SER A 94 18.38 -0.63 -4.55
N THR A 95 18.34 -1.28 -3.38
CA THR A 95 17.80 -2.63 -3.24
C THR A 95 16.30 -2.70 -3.60
N LEU A 96 15.54 -1.69 -3.20
CA LEU A 96 14.11 -1.60 -3.54
C LEU A 96 13.91 -1.42 -5.04
N THR A 97 14.69 -0.55 -5.68
CA THR A 97 14.62 -0.31 -7.13
C THR A 97 14.96 -1.58 -7.91
N ASP A 98 16.00 -2.33 -7.49
CA ASP A 98 16.36 -3.62 -8.08
C ASP A 98 15.21 -4.64 -7.94
N LEU A 99 14.58 -4.72 -6.75
CA LEU A 99 13.43 -5.58 -6.52
C LEU A 99 12.27 -5.21 -7.45
N TYR A 100 11.99 -3.93 -7.61
CA TYR A 100 10.94 -3.47 -8.53
C TYR A 100 11.28 -3.79 -9.99
N GLN A 101 12.54 -3.67 -10.38
CA GLN A 101 12.99 -4.06 -11.73
C GLN A 101 12.80 -5.56 -11.98
N GLU A 102 13.02 -6.40 -10.98
CA GLU A 102 12.81 -7.85 -11.06
C GLU A 102 11.33 -8.24 -11.12
N LYS A 103 10.50 -7.60 -10.29
CA LYS A 103 9.12 -8.04 -10.05
C LYS A 103 8.07 -7.33 -10.91
N LEU A 104 8.36 -6.12 -11.40
CA LEU A 104 7.40 -5.31 -12.16
C LEU A 104 7.71 -5.37 -13.65
N ARG A 105 6.67 -5.53 -14.46
CA ARG A 105 6.82 -5.54 -15.92
C ARG A 105 6.63 -4.16 -16.53
N PRO A 106 7.37 -3.82 -17.58
CA PRO A 106 7.03 -2.69 -18.42
C PRO A 106 5.57 -2.81 -18.91
N GLY A 107 4.87 -1.69 -18.99
CA GLY A 107 3.47 -1.66 -19.38
C GLY A 107 2.46 -2.02 -18.30
N SER A 108 2.88 -2.38 -17.09
CA SER A 108 1.98 -2.67 -15.95
C SER A 108 1.19 -1.45 -15.48
N GLU A 109 0.03 -1.69 -14.90
CA GLU A 109 -0.75 -0.73 -14.11
C GLU A 109 -0.44 -0.94 -12.63
N ILE A 110 0.06 0.11 -11.97
CA ILE A 110 0.60 0.04 -10.61
C ILE A 110 -0.19 0.94 -9.68
N LEU A 111 -0.53 0.44 -8.49
CA LEU A 111 -0.99 1.23 -7.36
C LEU A 111 0.16 1.38 -6.35
N ASP A 112 0.61 2.61 -6.14
CA ASP A 112 1.56 2.97 -5.09
C ASP A 112 0.78 3.41 -3.85
N LEU A 113 0.57 2.46 -2.94
CA LEU A 113 -0.28 2.58 -1.77
C LEU A 113 0.49 3.20 -0.60
N MET A 114 -0.10 4.19 0.06
CA MET A 114 0.52 4.97 1.13
C MET A 114 1.84 5.63 0.67
N SER A 115 1.81 6.14 -0.53
CA SER A 115 2.89 6.80 -1.25
C SER A 115 3.13 8.23 -0.75
N SER A 116 4.22 8.82 -1.21
CA SER A 116 4.63 10.18 -0.93
C SER A 116 5.16 10.84 -2.21
N TRP A 117 6.14 11.74 -2.08
CA TRP A 117 6.72 12.50 -3.19
C TRP A 117 7.67 11.69 -4.09
N VAL A 118 7.94 10.42 -3.76
CA VAL A 118 8.82 9.51 -4.51
C VAL A 118 8.31 8.07 -4.40
N SER A 119 8.43 7.31 -5.49
CA SER A 119 8.00 5.89 -5.57
C SER A 119 9.17 4.90 -5.70
N HIS A 120 10.40 5.38 -5.87
CA HIS A 120 11.61 4.55 -6.08
C HIS A 120 11.51 3.52 -7.22
N LEU A 121 10.60 3.74 -8.17
CA LEU A 121 10.45 2.90 -9.35
C LEU A 121 11.64 3.07 -10.30
N PRO A 122 12.09 2.00 -11.00
CA PRO A 122 13.18 2.08 -11.97
C PRO A 122 12.95 3.17 -13.01
N ASN A 123 13.94 4.03 -13.24
CA ASN A 123 13.81 5.19 -14.14
C ASN A 123 13.59 4.77 -15.59
N GLN A 124 14.16 3.64 -16.01
CA GLN A 124 14.09 3.14 -17.38
C GLN A 124 12.77 2.44 -17.70
N ALA A 125 12.05 2.00 -16.66
CA ALA A 125 10.79 1.27 -16.83
C ALA A 125 9.63 2.22 -17.16
N VAL A 126 8.94 1.94 -18.25
CA VAL A 126 7.71 2.62 -18.65
C VAL A 126 6.53 1.76 -18.25
N TYR A 127 5.66 2.32 -17.42
CA TYR A 127 4.42 1.69 -16.96
C TYR A 127 3.23 2.34 -17.66
N LYS A 128 2.16 1.56 -17.85
CA LYS A 128 0.96 2.04 -18.52
C LYS A 128 0.24 3.11 -17.70
N ARG A 129 0.22 2.91 -16.37
CA ARG A 129 -0.42 3.82 -15.41
C ARG A 129 0.15 3.57 -14.02
N ILE A 130 0.44 4.65 -13.32
CA ILE A 130 0.84 4.61 -11.90
C ILE A 130 -0.12 5.51 -11.13
N VAL A 131 -0.88 4.91 -10.21
CA VAL A 131 -1.81 5.61 -9.33
C VAL A 131 -1.22 5.68 -7.93
N GLY A 132 -1.13 6.88 -7.37
CA GLY A 132 -0.66 7.10 -6.00
C GLY A 132 -1.82 7.23 -5.01
N HIS A 133 -1.65 6.67 -3.83
CA HIS A 133 -2.51 6.92 -2.69
C HIS A 133 -1.67 7.35 -1.49
N GLY A 134 -2.11 8.36 -0.74
CA GLY A 134 -1.43 8.82 0.47
C GLY A 134 -2.26 9.82 1.26
N LEU A 135 -1.66 10.46 2.26
CA LEU A 135 -2.33 11.42 3.14
C LEU A 135 -2.02 12.88 2.81
N ASN A 136 -0.93 13.16 2.07
CA ASN A 136 -0.53 14.52 1.73
C ASN A 136 -0.58 14.76 0.22
N ALA A 137 -1.53 15.60 -0.23
CA ALA A 137 -1.70 15.92 -1.64
C ALA A 137 -0.50 16.65 -2.27
N GLN A 138 0.25 17.45 -1.49
CA GLN A 138 1.40 18.20 -1.99
C GLN A 138 2.59 17.24 -2.26
N GLU A 139 2.79 16.25 -1.40
CA GLU A 139 3.78 15.21 -1.62
C GLU A 139 3.45 14.40 -2.88
N LEU A 140 2.21 13.89 -2.97
CA LEU A 140 1.76 13.09 -4.12
C LEU A 140 1.85 13.88 -5.44
N ALA A 141 1.45 15.16 -5.44
CA ALA A 141 1.54 16.01 -6.63
C ALA A 141 2.99 16.21 -7.10
N ARG A 142 3.95 16.16 -6.18
CA ARG A 142 5.39 16.32 -6.49
C ARG A 142 6.06 15.03 -6.95
N ASN A 143 5.42 13.87 -6.77
CA ASN A 143 5.98 12.59 -7.21
C ASN A 143 5.99 12.51 -8.75
N PRO A 144 7.17 12.45 -9.39
CA PRO A 144 7.28 12.52 -10.84
C PRO A 144 6.78 11.24 -11.54
N ARG A 145 6.59 10.15 -10.78
CA ARG A 145 6.22 8.85 -11.32
C ARG A 145 4.71 8.63 -11.40
N LEU A 146 3.91 9.39 -10.63
CA LEU A 146 2.46 9.22 -10.57
C LEU A 146 1.78 9.92 -11.75
N ASP A 147 0.89 9.22 -12.43
CA ASP A 147 -0.03 9.77 -13.42
C ASP A 147 -1.25 10.40 -12.75
N TYR A 148 -1.76 9.73 -11.70
CA TYR A 148 -2.91 10.16 -10.88
C TYR A 148 -2.64 9.87 -9.43
N PHE A 149 -3.35 10.56 -8.55
CA PHE A 149 -3.34 10.24 -7.13
C PHE A 149 -4.67 10.60 -6.45
N PHE A 150 -4.90 10.00 -5.29
CA PHE A 150 -6.00 10.35 -4.41
C PHE A 150 -5.56 10.34 -2.96
N VAL A 151 -6.27 11.14 -2.13
CA VAL A 151 -5.98 11.28 -0.70
C VAL A 151 -7.08 10.61 0.10
N LYS A 152 -6.70 9.63 0.93
CA LYS A 152 -7.63 8.88 1.78
C LYS A 152 -6.91 8.35 3.02
N ASP A 153 -7.59 8.36 4.16
CA ASP A 153 -7.08 7.74 5.39
C ASP A 153 -7.60 6.30 5.50
N LEU A 154 -6.70 5.34 5.25
CA LEU A 154 -7.02 3.90 5.33
C LEU A 154 -7.24 3.40 6.76
N ASN A 155 -6.94 4.19 7.79
CA ASN A 155 -7.31 3.86 9.14
C ASN A 155 -8.76 4.25 9.47
N GLN A 156 -9.35 5.20 8.72
CA GLN A 156 -10.74 5.59 8.84
C GLN A 156 -11.66 4.78 7.91
N ASP A 157 -11.25 4.61 6.66
CA ASP A 157 -12.01 3.83 5.68
C ASP A 157 -11.05 3.04 4.78
N GLN A 158 -11.11 1.72 4.87
CA GLN A 158 -10.21 0.80 4.19
C GLN A 158 -10.62 0.51 2.74
N LYS A 159 -11.87 0.83 2.34
CA LYS A 159 -12.35 0.59 0.97
C LYS A 159 -11.60 1.49 0.00
N LEU A 160 -10.98 0.89 -1.01
CA LEU A 160 -10.38 1.63 -2.13
C LEU A 160 -11.46 1.89 -3.19
N GLU A 161 -11.68 3.15 -3.55
CA GLU A 161 -12.63 3.52 -4.61
C GLU A 161 -12.01 3.32 -6.00
N LEU A 162 -11.51 2.11 -6.22
CA LEU A 162 -10.85 1.64 -7.42
C LEU A 162 -11.58 0.38 -7.91
N GLU A 163 -11.56 0.16 -9.22
CA GLU A 163 -12.17 -1.02 -9.83
C GLU A 163 -11.46 -2.31 -9.40
N SER A 164 -12.23 -3.39 -9.27
CA SER A 164 -11.70 -4.72 -9.02
C SER A 164 -10.84 -5.19 -10.19
N SER A 165 -9.76 -5.92 -9.91
CA SER A 165 -8.87 -6.50 -10.93
C SER A 165 -8.35 -5.48 -11.95
N SER A 166 -7.95 -4.30 -11.47
CA SER A 166 -7.49 -3.18 -12.32
C SER A 166 -5.98 -2.94 -12.29
N PHE A 167 -5.25 -3.56 -11.33
CA PHE A 167 -3.80 -3.36 -11.18
C PHE A 167 -3.02 -4.67 -11.33
N ASP A 168 -1.87 -4.57 -11.98
CA ASP A 168 -0.89 -5.67 -12.11
C ASP A 168 0.02 -5.76 -10.88
N ALA A 169 0.21 -4.64 -10.19
CA ALA A 169 0.96 -4.61 -8.94
C ALA A 169 0.44 -3.55 -7.98
N VAL A 170 0.57 -3.83 -6.67
CA VAL A 170 0.39 -2.87 -5.59
C VAL A 170 1.68 -2.81 -4.79
N LEU A 171 2.14 -1.60 -4.48
CA LEU A 171 3.34 -1.34 -3.70
C LEU A 171 2.94 -0.70 -2.38
N CYS A 172 3.60 -1.07 -1.28
CA CYS A 172 3.46 -0.42 0.02
C CYS A 172 4.86 -0.31 0.64
N THR A 173 5.45 0.90 0.54
CA THR A 173 6.85 1.14 0.90
C THR A 173 6.94 1.89 2.21
N VAL A 174 7.62 1.32 3.20
CA VAL A 174 7.95 1.92 4.52
C VAL A 174 6.71 2.53 5.22
N SER A 175 5.54 1.91 5.07
CA SER A 175 4.28 2.50 5.56
C SER A 175 3.30 1.50 6.18
N VAL A 176 3.46 0.20 5.95
CA VAL A 176 2.57 -0.86 6.48
C VAL A 176 2.43 -0.83 8.01
N GLN A 177 3.46 -0.36 8.72
CA GLN A 177 3.51 -0.24 10.19
C GLN A 177 2.50 0.75 10.78
N TYR A 178 1.84 1.55 9.95
CA TYR A 178 0.87 2.55 10.39
C TYR A 178 -0.58 2.12 10.20
N LEU A 179 -0.82 0.94 9.61
CA LEU A 179 -2.15 0.39 9.38
C LEU A 179 -2.72 -0.23 10.66
N GLN A 180 -3.86 0.29 11.14
CA GLN A 180 -4.58 -0.24 12.28
C GLN A 180 -5.53 -1.40 11.90
N GLN A 181 -5.91 -1.46 10.63
CA GLN A 181 -6.79 -2.51 10.07
C GLN A 181 -6.13 -3.18 8.86
N PRO A 182 -4.91 -3.75 9.01
CA PRO A 182 -4.15 -4.26 7.87
C PRO A 182 -4.88 -5.38 7.14
N GLU A 183 -5.64 -6.23 7.85
CA GLU A 183 -6.38 -7.32 7.25
C GLU A 183 -7.39 -6.84 6.21
N LYS A 184 -8.11 -5.75 6.53
CA LYS A 184 -9.09 -5.15 5.61
C LYS A 184 -8.41 -4.47 4.42
N VAL A 185 -7.27 -3.79 4.66
CA VAL A 185 -6.51 -3.17 3.57
C VAL A 185 -5.93 -4.23 2.63
N PHE A 186 -5.39 -5.34 3.17
CA PHE A 186 -4.89 -6.44 2.35
C PHE A 186 -6.00 -7.13 1.56
N ALA A 187 -7.21 -7.24 2.11
CA ALA A 187 -8.38 -7.75 1.40
C ALA A 187 -8.80 -6.82 0.25
N GLU A 188 -8.75 -5.49 0.45
CA GLU A 188 -9.00 -4.52 -0.62
C GLU A 188 -7.90 -4.53 -1.68
N VAL A 189 -6.63 -4.66 -1.29
CA VAL A 189 -5.52 -4.85 -2.25
C VAL A 189 -5.75 -6.12 -3.08
N PHE A 190 -6.16 -7.22 -2.44
CA PHE A 190 -6.51 -8.44 -3.17
C PHE A 190 -7.62 -8.20 -4.20
N ARG A 191 -8.65 -7.42 -3.85
CA ARG A 191 -9.75 -7.07 -4.76
C ARG A 191 -9.28 -6.33 -5.99
N VAL A 192 -8.46 -5.28 -5.82
CA VAL A 192 -8.01 -4.43 -6.93
C VAL A 192 -6.92 -5.07 -7.79
N LEU A 193 -6.19 -6.06 -7.27
CA LEU A 193 -5.20 -6.81 -8.05
C LEU A 193 -5.88 -7.70 -9.10
N ARG A 194 -5.28 -7.78 -10.29
CA ARG A 194 -5.57 -8.81 -11.29
C ARG A 194 -5.10 -10.19 -10.78
N PRO A 195 -5.72 -11.30 -11.24
CA PRO A 195 -5.12 -12.63 -11.02
C PRO A 195 -3.67 -12.65 -11.50
N GLY A 196 -2.76 -13.18 -10.67
CA GLY A 196 -1.31 -13.14 -10.90
C GLY A 196 -0.65 -11.79 -10.56
N GLY A 197 -1.42 -10.77 -10.20
CA GLY A 197 -0.88 -9.47 -9.77
C GLY A 197 -0.12 -9.55 -8.46
N ALA A 198 0.96 -8.77 -8.33
CA ALA A 198 1.87 -8.79 -7.18
C ALA A 198 1.48 -7.75 -6.13
N PHE A 199 1.52 -8.09 -4.85
CA PHE A 199 1.56 -7.13 -3.77
C PHE A 199 2.94 -7.16 -3.11
N ILE A 200 3.65 -6.03 -3.13
CA ILE A 200 5.01 -5.87 -2.60
C ILE A 200 4.95 -4.93 -1.40
N VAL A 201 5.27 -5.46 -0.23
CA VAL A 201 5.37 -4.69 1.01
C VAL A 201 6.82 -4.64 1.43
N SER A 202 7.42 -3.44 1.48
CA SER A 202 8.81 -3.24 1.86
C SER A 202 8.95 -2.31 3.06
N PHE A 203 9.92 -2.57 3.92
CA PHE A 203 10.16 -1.79 5.13
C PHE A 203 11.60 -1.96 5.66
N SER A 204 11.98 -1.01 6.52
CA SER A 204 13.25 -1.05 7.28
C SER A 204 12.98 -1.04 8.79
N ASN A 205 14.00 -0.69 9.57
CA ASN A 205 13.84 -0.39 10.99
C ASN A 205 13.35 1.06 11.25
N ARG A 206 13.27 1.91 10.22
CA ARG A 206 12.81 3.31 10.32
C ARG A 206 11.30 3.38 10.51
N LEU A 207 10.87 4.22 11.44
CA LEU A 207 9.44 4.47 11.70
C LEU A 207 9.25 5.79 12.45
N PHE A 208 8.07 6.36 12.33
CA PHE A 208 7.56 7.33 13.29
C PHE A 208 7.01 6.55 14.50
N TYR A 209 7.80 6.45 15.56
CA TYR A 209 7.54 5.56 16.70
C TYR A 209 6.14 5.74 17.29
N GLU A 210 5.71 6.99 17.48
CA GLU A 210 4.39 7.29 18.06
C GLU A 210 3.20 6.92 17.15
N LYS A 211 3.44 6.88 15.83
CA LYS A 211 2.42 6.56 14.81
C LYS A 211 2.39 5.09 14.42
N ALA A 212 3.42 4.34 14.73
CA ALA A 212 3.43 2.91 14.50
C ALA A 212 2.47 2.20 15.47
N ILE A 213 1.79 1.15 14.98
CA ILE A 213 0.90 0.32 15.78
C ILE A 213 1.67 -0.47 16.86
N GLY A 214 1.00 -0.82 17.96
CA GLY A 214 1.61 -1.53 19.10
C GLY A 214 2.32 -2.82 18.71
N ALA A 215 1.70 -3.62 17.86
CA ALA A 215 2.28 -4.88 17.37
C ALA A 215 3.58 -4.70 16.56
N TRP A 216 3.88 -3.46 16.10
CA TRP A 216 5.07 -3.16 15.31
C TRP A 216 6.19 -2.49 16.12
N ARG A 217 5.83 -1.59 17.06
CA ARG A 217 6.77 -0.71 17.77
C ARG A 217 7.95 -1.47 18.38
N ASP A 218 7.61 -2.47 19.18
CA ASP A 218 8.59 -3.21 19.99
C ASP A 218 9.09 -4.49 19.28
N GLY A 219 8.69 -4.64 18.01
CA GLY A 219 9.04 -5.79 17.20
C GLY A 219 10.48 -5.73 16.67
N THR A 220 11.11 -6.90 16.60
CA THR A 220 12.38 -7.09 15.88
C THR A 220 12.14 -7.12 14.37
N GLY A 221 13.21 -7.01 13.56
CA GLY A 221 13.07 -7.20 12.11
C GLY A 221 12.44 -8.54 11.74
N TYR A 222 12.74 -9.60 12.49
CA TYR A 222 12.12 -10.91 12.29
C TYR A 222 10.62 -10.91 12.60
N SER A 223 10.21 -10.42 13.75
CA SER A 223 8.80 -10.40 14.14
C SER A 223 7.95 -9.53 13.22
N ARG A 224 8.50 -8.40 12.73
CA ARG A 224 7.84 -7.52 11.74
C ARG A 224 7.64 -8.22 10.39
N VAL A 225 8.64 -8.98 9.92
CA VAL A 225 8.49 -9.83 8.72
C VAL A 225 7.38 -10.86 8.93
N GLN A 226 7.39 -11.57 10.07
CA GLN A 226 6.35 -12.56 10.37
C GLN A 226 4.96 -11.93 10.47
N LEU A 227 4.86 -10.73 11.00
CA LEU A 227 3.60 -10.00 11.07
C LEU A 227 3.05 -9.70 9.68
N VAL A 228 3.88 -9.19 8.76
CA VAL A 228 3.46 -8.94 7.37
C VAL A 228 3.09 -10.24 6.64
N VAL A 229 3.86 -11.33 6.85
CA VAL A 229 3.50 -12.65 6.33
C VAL A 229 2.11 -13.08 6.79
N GLN A 230 1.77 -12.85 8.07
CA GLN A 230 0.44 -13.15 8.60
C GLN A 230 -0.67 -12.30 7.98
N TYR A 231 -0.40 -11.03 7.62
CA TYR A 231 -1.36 -10.17 6.90
C TYR A 231 -1.69 -10.75 5.52
N PHE A 232 -0.72 -11.28 4.78
CA PHE A 232 -1.00 -12.00 3.54
C PHE A 232 -1.78 -13.27 3.78
N GLN A 233 -1.35 -14.08 4.73
CA GLN A 233 -1.96 -15.39 5.02
C GLN A 233 -3.38 -15.30 5.58
N CYS A 234 -3.75 -14.18 6.20
CA CYS A 234 -5.10 -14.01 6.72
C CYS A 234 -6.14 -13.75 5.62
N VAL A 235 -5.72 -13.36 4.41
CA VAL A 235 -6.58 -13.16 3.25
C VAL A 235 -6.53 -14.39 2.37
N GLU A 236 -7.69 -14.95 2.04
CA GLU A 236 -7.80 -16.11 1.15
C GLU A 236 -7.43 -15.73 -0.28
N GLY A 237 -6.64 -16.57 -0.95
CA GLY A 237 -6.28 -16.43 -2.36
C GLY A 237 -4.91 -15.81 -2.62
N PHE A 238 -4.23 -15.21 -1.65
CA PHE A 238 -2.82 -14.89 -1.84
C PHE A 238 -1.96 -16.16 -1.85
N THR A 239 -0.94 -16.17 -2.70
CA THR A 239 0.09 -17.24 -2.71
C THR A 239 0.87 -17.24 -1.40
N GLN A 240 1.66 -18.30 -1.18
CA GLN A 240 2.64 -18.29 -0.08
C GLN A 240 3.58 -17.08 -0.23
N PRO A 241 3.72 -16.23 0.80
CA PRO A 241 4.56 -15.03 0.71
C PRO A 241 6.04 -15.34 0.56
N GLU A 242 6.69 -14.65 -0.37
CA GLU A 242 8.15 -14.65 -0.55
C GLU A 242 8.76 -13.61 0.39
N ILE A 243 9.79 -14.00 1.15
CA ILE A 243 10.51 -13.12 2.06
C ILE A 243 11.87 -12.77 1.47
N ILE A 244 12.11 -11.47 1.28
CA ILE A 244 13.39 -10.96 0.78
C ILE A 244 14.02 -10.12 1.89
N ARG A 245 15.30 -10.40 2.19
CA ARG A 245 16.07 -9.70 3.23
C ARG A 245 17.45 -9.37 2.70
N LYS A 246 17.82 -8.10 2.84
CA LYS A 246 19.23 -7.67 2.80
C LYS A 246 19.50 -6.93 4.11
N VAL A 247 20.07 -7.63 5.05
CA VAL A 247 20.61 -7.00 6.26
C VAL A 247 22.06 -6.72 5.93
N PRO A 248 22.49 -5.43 5.95
CA PRO A 248 23.90 -5.14 5.77
C PRO A 248 24.68 -5.98 6.76
N ALA A 249 25.65 -6.75 6.28
CA ALA A 249 26.67 -7.24 7.18
C ALA A 249 27.13 -5.99 7.93
N ALA A 250 27.01 -5.99 9.26
CA ALA A 250 27.62 -4.90 10.03
C ALA A 250 28.99 -4.72 9.38
N ALA A 251 29.31 -3.50 8.92
CA ALA A 251 30.63 -3.20 8.40
C ALA A 251 31.60 -3.35 9.57
N VAL A 252 31.87 -4.59 9.89
CA VAL A 252 32.84 -5.03 10.86
C VAL A 252 34.12 -5.09 10.04
N ASP A 253 34.79 -3.94 9.95
CA ASP A 253 36.21 -3.99 9.82
C ASP A 253 36.72 -4.67 11.10
N PRO A 254 37.22 -5.92 11.01
CA PRO A 254 37.69 -6.67 12.21
C PRO A 254 38.78 -5.92 12.96
N GLN A 255 39.40 -4.88 12.37
CA GLN A 255 40.38 -4.04 13.00
C GLN A 255 39.80 -2.83 13.75
N GLN A 256 38.60 -2.36 13.35
CA GLN A 256 37.88 -1.30 14.05
C GLN A 256 37.10 -1.77 15.29
N GLU A 257 36.77 -3.04 15.37
CA GLU A 257 36.05 -3.61 16.53
C GLU A 257 36.87 -3.55 17.83
N LYS A 258 38.20 -3.48 17.71
CA LYS A 258 39.11 -3.37 18.84
C LYS A 258 39.41 -1.91 19.29
N SER A 259 38.84 -0.93 18.61
CA SER A 259 39.06 0.48 18.97
C SER A 259 37.93 0.95 19.91
N PRO A 260 38.27 1.48 21.11
CA PRO A 260 37.28 2.12 22.00
C PRO A 260 36.55 3.29 21.31
N PHE A 261 37.18 3.91 20.32
CA PHE A 261 36.58 4.99 19.55
C PHE A 261 35.47 4.49 18.57
N GLY A 262 35.67 3.34 17.93
CA GLY A 262 34.65 2.73 17.07
C GLY A 262 33.36 2.37 17.84
N TRP A 263 33.50 1.84 19.05
CA TRP A 263 32.36 1.53 19.94
C TRP A 263 31.63 2.81 20.36
N ILE A 264 32.35 3.89 20.72
CA ILE A 264 31.75 5.19 21.10
C ILE A 264 31.01 5.82 19.92
N MET A 265 31.58 5.81 18.70
CA MET A 265 30.96 6.34 17.50
C MET A 265 29.62 5.58 17.15
N ARG A 266 29.60 4.26 17.38
CA ARG A 266 28.40 3.44 17.22
C ARG A 266 27.36 3.74 18.30
N LEU A 267 27.77 3.91 19.57
CA LEU A 267 26.91 4.28 20.68
C LEU A 267 26.28 5.66 20.48
N LEU A 268 27.03 6.60 19.87
CA LEU A 268 26.57 7.95 19.55
C LEU A 268 25.77 8.03 18.24
N GLY A 269 25.56 6.90 17.53
CA GLY A 269 24.85 6.88 16.25
C GLY A 269 25.57 7.59 15.09
N LEU A 270 26.89 7.87 15.25
CA LEU A 270 27.71 8.54 14.26
C LEU A 270 28.28 7.60 13.18
N VAL A 271 28.22 6.29 13.41
CA VAL A 271 28.43 5.26 12.39
C VAL A 271 27.07 4.74 11.99
N SER A 272 26.49 5.30 10.96
CA SER A 272 25.24 4.83 10.37
C SER A 272 25.52 3.53 9.61
N GLY A 273 25.12 2.40 10.19
CA GLY A 273 24.95 1.19 9.40
C GLY A 273 23.86 1.43 8.38
N SER A 274 24.00 0.89 7.16
CA SER A 274 22.97 0.94 6.14
C SER A 274 21.62 0.39 6.69
N ASP A 275 20.52 0.99 6.27
CA ASP A 275 19.18 0.55 6.68
C ASP A 275 18.95 -0.90 6.26
N PRO A 276 18.48 -1.80 7.16
CA PRO A 276 18.13 -3.14 6.77
C PRO A 276 16.95 -3.12 5.82
N PHE A 277 17.03 -3.93 4.77
CA PHE A 277 15.96 -4.10 3.80
C PHE A 277 15.18 -5.38 4.08
N TYR A 278 13.86 -5.23 4.20
CA TYR A 278 12.92 -6.33 4.27
C TYR A 278 11.82 -6.10 3.23
N ALA A 279 11.45 -7.16 2.51
CA ALA A 279 10.27 -7.16 1.68
C ALA A 279 9.53 -8.49 1.80
N VAL A 280 8.21 -8.42 1.71
CA VAL A 280 7.31 -9.58 1.63
C VAL A 280 6.47 -9.41 0.38
N VAL A 281 6.47 -10.41 -0.50
CA VAL A 281 5.79 -10.40 -1.80
C VAL A 281 4.84 -11.57 -1.89
N ALA A 282 3.59 -11.33 -2.26
CA ALA A 282 2.67 -12.40 -2.64
C ALA A 282 1.85 -12.00 -3.86
N TYR A 283 1.26 -12.98 -4.50
CA TYR A 283 0.50 -12.82 -5.74
C TYR A 283 -0.95 -13.23 -5.53
N LYS A 284 -1.85 -12.58 -6.25
CA LYS A 284 -3.25 -12.98 -6.26
C LYS A 284 -3.43 -14.29 -7.03
N ASN A 285 -3.93 -15.32 -6.37
CA ASN A 285 -4.28 -16.66 -6.86
C ASN A 285 -3.06 -17.50 -7.30
N PHE A 286 -2.14 -16.98 -8.08
CA PHE A 286 -0.97 -17.70 -8.59
C PHE A 286 0.19 -16.74 -8.87
N LYS A 287 1.40 -17.25 -8.77
CA LYS A 287 2.61 -16.55 -9.23
C LYS A 287 2.76 -16.79 -10.73
N PRO A 288 2.76 -15.74 -11.55
CA PRO A 288 2.95 -15.90 -12.98
C PRO A 288 4.36 -16.38 -13.28
N VAL A 289 4.47 -17.35 -14.20
CA VAL A 289 5.73 -17.80 -14.78
C VAL A 289 5.87 -17.06 -16.12
N TYR A 290 7.00 -16.44 -16.30
CA TYR A 290 7.30 -15.69 -17.50
C TYR A 290 8.45 -16.39 -18.22
N GLU A 291 8.23 -16.76 -19.47
CA GLU A 291 9.24 -17.27 -20.37
C GLU A 291 10.10 -16.14 -20.93
#